data_1cdeaabf131aa533aad0d46660351a5e
#
_entry.id   1cdeaabf131aa533aad0d46660351a5e
#
_cell.length_a   1.000
_cell.length_b   1.000
_cell.length_c   1.000
_cell.angle_alpha   90.00
_cell.angle_beta   90.00
_cell.angle_gamma   90.00
#
_symmetry.space_group_name_H-M   'P 1'
#
loop_
_entity.id
_entity.type
_entity.pdbx_description
1 polymer ?
#
loop_
_entity_poly.entity_id
_entity_poly.type
_entity_poly.pdbx_seq_one_letter_code
_entity_poly.pdbx_strand_id
1 'polypeptide(L)'
;MYADFTSQQKALRSEIRAYLSRIMTPEVREKTRNRESGPEYRAVIRRLGEDGWLAPGWPEEYGGRGFDAIAQKIVLEELWLAQAPFPFVTVYTVGPALIRYGTEQQKRDILPRIARGELLFAIGYTEPDAGTDLASLRTRAVRDGDEFVVNGQKIFTSGAEGADYIWLAARTDPDAPRHRGITLMMVDTRSPGFSLTPIHTVGGVRTNVTYYKDVRVPVSMVVGEINGGWSVITEQLNHERLGLAALSYAGCGCFDELLAWASGTHTLSGGRVIDEPQVQLLLAEAYALL
;
A
#
# COMPACT_ATOMS: atom_id res chain seq x y z
N MET A 1 25.82 -22.55 6.85
CA MET A 1 25.92 -21.10 7.13
C MET A 1 24.75 -20.78 8.03
N TYR A 2 24.99 -20.27 9.23
CA TYR A 2 23.91 -19.86 10.14
C TYR A 2 23.73 -18.35 10.00
N ALA A 3 22.57 -17.91 9.56
CA ALA A 3 22.20 -16.50 9.47
C ALA A 3 21.10 -16.22 10.48
N ASP A 4 21.32 -15.29 11.38
CA ASP A 4 20.35 -14.88 12.40
C ASP A 4 20.37 -13.34 12.56
N PHE A 5 19.31 -12.80 13.11
CA PHE A 5 19.23 -11.39 13.44
C PHE A 5 20.20 -11.00 14.56
N THR A 6 20.75 -9.81 14.48
CA THR A 6 21.54 -9.21 15.56
C THR A 6 20.66 -8.99 16.81
N SER A 7 21.30 -8.82 17.97
CA SER A 7 20.57 -8.52 19.22
C SER A 7 19.71 -7.26 19.10
N GLN A 8 20.18 -6.24 18.37
CA GLN A 8 19.45 -4.99 18.12
C GLN A 8 18.20 -5.24 17.24
N GLN A 9 18.34 -6.05 16.20
CA GLN A 9 17.23 -6.41 15.31
C GLN A 9 16.17 -7.26 16.03
N LYS A 10 16.60 -8.18 16.93
CA LYS A 10 15.70 -8.95 17.79
C LYS A 10 14.97 -8.06 18.79
N ALA A 11 15.64 -7.06 19.36
CA ALA A 11 15.03 -6.07 20.24
C ALA A 11 13.97 -5.24 19.49
N LEU A 12 14.28 -4.73 18.29
CA LEU A 12 13.34 -4.02 17.45
C LEU A 12 12.10 -4.87 17.14
N ARG A 13 12.29 -6.15 16.77
CA ARG A 13 11.19 -7.07 16.52
C ARG A 13 10.28 -7.23 17.75
N SER A 14 10.88 -7.37 18.91
CA SER A 14 10.13 -7.50 20.16
C SER A 14 9.37 -6.23 20.50
N GLU A 15 9.96 -5.08 20.28
CA GLU A 15 9.36 -3.76 20.51
C GLU A 15 8.12 -3.55 19.64
N ILE A 16 8.25 -3.72 18.31
CA ILE A 16 7.13 -3.53 17.38
C ILE A 16 6.02 -4.56 17.62
N ARG A 17 6.36 -5.82 17.91
CA ARG A 17 5.40 -6.87 18.23
C ARG A 17 4.60 -6.53 19.49
N ALA A 18 5.27 -6.10 20.56
CA ALA A 18 4.62 -5.67 21.78
C ALA A 18 3.75 -4.43 21.58
N TYR A 19 4.17 -3.50 20.71
CA TYR A 19 3.38 -2.34 20.33
C TYR A 19 2.11 -2.76 19.58
N LEU A 20 2.24 -3.59 18.54
CA LEU A 20 1.12 -4.04 17.73
C LEU A 20 0.12 -4.89 18.51
N SER A 21 0.58 -5.72 19.45
CA SER A 21 -0.31 -6.50 20.31
C SER A 21 -1.25 -5.63 21.16
N ARG A 22 -0.84 -4.40 21.49
CA ARG A 22 -1.68 -3.44 22.25
C ARG A 22 -2.71 -2.73 21.39
N ILE A 23 -2.38 -2.40 20.13
CA ILE A 23 -3.29 -1.63 19.28
C ILE A 23 -4.16 -2.51 18.39
N MET A 24 -3.69 -3.71 18.02
CA MET A 24 -4.42 -4.66 17.18
C MET A 24 -5.15 -5.69 18.04
N THR A 25 -6.14 -5.22 18.79
CA THR A 25 -7.03 -6.10 19.57
C THR A 25 -7.88 -6.98 18.63
N PRO A 26 -8.45 -8.12 19.10
CA PRO A 26 -9.34 -8.94 18.28
C PRO A 26 -10.50 -8.14 17.66
N GLU A 27 -11.05 -7.16 18.38
CA GLU A 27 -12.10 -6.27 17.89
C GLU A 27 -11.62 -5.37 16.75
N VAL A 28 -10.43 -4.76 16.89
CA VAL A 28 -9.84 -3.91 15.84
C VAL A 28 -9.54 -4.74 14.59
N ARG A 29 -8.96 -5.93 14.73
CA ARG A 29 -8.71 -6.85 13.62
C ARG A 29 -9.99 -7.20 12.86
N GLU A 30 -11.06 -7.54 13.57
CA GLU A 30 -12.35 -7.87 12.94
C GLU A 30 -12.93 -6.68 12.18
N LYS A 31 -12.88 -5.47 12.74
CA LYS A 31 -13.38 -4.24 12.10
C LYS A 31 -12.55 -3.82 10.88
N THR A 32 -11.27 -4.17 10.85
CA THR A 32 -10.35 -3.78 9.76
C THR A 32 -10.10 -4.89 8.74
N ARG A 33 -10.58 -6.10 9.01
CA ARG A 33 -10.38 -7.28 8.14
C ARG A 33 -10.87 -7.02 6.72
N ASN A 34 -9.99 -7.25 5.73
CA ASN A 34 -10.27 -7.07 4.31
C ASN A 34 -10.76 -5.65 3.93
N ARG A 35 -10.36 -4.63 4.70
CA ARG A 35 -10.71 -3.24 4.44
C ARG A 35 -9.47 -2.41 4.16
N GLU A 36 -9.56 -1.57 3.12
CA GLU A 36 -8.56 -0.55 2.79
C GLU A 36 -9.14 0.87 2.94
N SER A 37 -10.25 1.00 3.67
CA SER A 37 -10.94 2.27 3.89
C SER A 37 -11.79 2.22 5.16
N GLY A 38 -12.29 3.38 5.58
CA GLY A 38 -13.19 3.51 6.72
C GLY A 38 -12.51 4.10 7.97
N PRO A 39 -13.32 4.48 8.97
CA PRO A 39 -12.83 5.19 10.15
C PRO A 39 -11.87 4.36 10.99
N GLU A 40 -12.14 3.07 11.20
CA GLU A 40 -11.29 2.18 11.98
C GLU A 40 -9.93 1.94 11.28
N TYR A 41 -9.95 1.74 9.95
CA TYR A 41 -8.75 1.62 9.14
C TYR A 41 -7.87 2.88 9.27
N ARG A 42 -8.46 4.07 9.10
CA ARG A 42 -7.76 5.34 9.24
C ARG A 42 -7.27 5.60 10.67
N ALA A 43 -8.01 5.17 11.71
CA ALA A 43 -7.60 5.33 13.10
C ALA A 43 -6.31 4.56 13.41
N VAL A 44 -6.20 3.31 12.92
CA VAL A 44 -4.97 2.51 13.10
C VAL A 44 -3.79 3.15 12.35
N ILE A 45 -4.00 3.60 11.11
CA ILE A 45 -2.94 4.25 10.32
C ILE A 45 -2.45 5.53 11.00
N ARG A 46 -3.35 6.38 11.49
CA ARG A 46 -2.98 7.58 12.26
C ARG A 46 -2.18 7.23 13.51
N ARG A 47 -2.61 6.22 14.24
CA ARG A 47 -1.91 5.77 15.42
C ARG A 47 -0.49 5.29 15.10
N LEU A 48 -0.31 4.51 14.04
CA LEU A 48 1.00 4.09 13.55
C LEU A 48 1.87 5.30 13.16
N GLY A 49 1.27 6.31 12.54
CA GLY A 49 1.96 7.54 12.15
C GLY A 49 2.37 8.39 13.34
N GLU A 50 1.47 8.64 14.30
CA GLU A 50 1.73 9.40 15.54
C GLU A 50 2.85 8.75 16.36
N ASP A 51 2.90 7.42 16.42
CA ASP A 51 3.92 6.66 17.15
C ASP A 51 5.19 6.40 16.29
N GLY A 52 5.26 6.93 15.04
CA GLY A 52 6.43 6.89 14.17
C GLY A 52 6.71 5.52 13.53
N TRP A 53 5.71 4.65 13.42
CA TRP A 53 5.87 3.32 12.81
C TRP A 53 5.45 3.25 11.34
N LEU A 54 4.83 4.32 10.80
CA LEU A 54 4.25 4.27 9.47
C LEU A 54 5.29 4.36 8.35
N ALA A 55 6.29 5.23 8.50
CA ALA A 55 7.32 5.49 7.49
C ALA A 55 8.75 5.21 8.01
N PRO A 56 9.05 3.97 8.48
CA PRO A 56 10.25 3.71 9.26
C PRO A 56 11.55 3.93 8.48
N GLY A 57 11.56 3.74 7.16
CA GLY A 57 12.74 3.91 6.33
C GLY A 57 12.95 5.30 5.75
N TRP A 58 12.00 6.23 5.95
CA TRP A 58 12.16 7.56 5.39
C TRP A 58 13.15 8.41 6.19
N PRO A 59 13.75 9.46 5.57
CA PRO A 59 14.52 10.46 6.28
C PRO A 59 13.75 11.07 7.44
N GLU A 60 14.45 11.37 8.54
CA GLU A 60 13.85 11.97 9.74
C GLU A 60 13.19 13.33 9.45
N GLU A 61 13.76 14.12 8.53
CA GLU A 61 13.19 15.41 8.10
C GLU A 61 11.77 15.29 7.53
N TYR A 62 11.37 14.12 7.03
CA TYR A 62 10.03 13.83 6.52
C TYR A 62 9.17 12.99 7.48
N GLY A 63 9.64 12.80 8.73
CA GLY A 63 8.92 12.06 9.77
C GLY A 63 9.20 10.57 9.81
N GLY A 64 10.25 10.11 9.10
CA GLY A 64 10.74 8.73 9.18
C GLY A 64 11.68 8.49 10.37
N ARG A 65 12.22 7.26 10.46
CA ARG A 65 13.22 6.85 11.46
C ARG A 65 14.60 6.57 10.85
N GLY A 66 14.77 6.71 9.54
CA GLY A 66 16.00 6.40 8.83
C GLY A 66 16.44 4.93 8.93
N PHE A 67 15.51 4.00 9.15
CA PHE A 67 15.84 2.59 9.30
C PHE A 67 16.40 1.99 8.02
N ASP A 68 17.41 1.13 8.16
CA ASP A 68 17.95 0.34 7.07
C ASP A 68 16.94 -0.68 6.52
N ALA A 69 17.26 -1.34 5.42
CA ALA A 69 16.38 -2.28 4.74
C ALA A 69 15.97 -3.47 5.62
N ILE A 70 16.87 -3.93 6.52
CA ILE A 70 16.57 -5.06 7.41
C ILE A 70 15.61 -4.63 8.52
N ALA A 71 15.83 -3.47 9.11
CA ALA A 71 14.93 -2.92 10.13
C ALA A 71 13.54 -2.63 9.55
N GLN A 72 13.46 -2.06 8.33
CA GLN A 72 12.19 -1.86 7.62
C GLN A 72 11.47 -3.18 7.38
N LYS A 73 12.20 -4.22 6.92
CA LYS A 73 11.65 -5.56 6.71
C LYS A 73 11.06 -6.13 8.01
N ILE A 74 11.77 -6.00 9.13
CA ILE A 74 11.28 -6.46 10.44
C ILE A 74 9.97 -5.76 10.81
N VAL A 75 9.89 -4.44 10.63
CA VAL A 75 8.66 -3.68 10.93
C VAL A 75 7.49 -4.15 10.05
N LEU A 76 7.73 -4.33 8.74
CA LEU A 76 6.70 -4.79 7.81
C LEU A 76 6.22 -6.22 8.14
N GLU A 77 7.13 -7.14 8.44
CA GLU A 77 6.78 -8.50 8.84
C GLU A 77 5.85 -8.51 10.05
N GLU A 78 6.18 -7.76 11.08
CA GLU A 78 5.36 -7.69 12.28
C GLU A 78 4.00 -7.01 12.03
N LEU A 79 3.93 -5.99 11.16
CA LEU A 79 2.67 -5.39 10.72
C LEU A 79 1.77 -6.41 10.01
N TRP A 80 2.33 -7.22 9.11
CA TRP A 80 1.60 -8.28 8.41
C TRP A 80 1.16 -9.40 9.35
N LEU A 81 2.04 -9.86 10.25
CA LEU A 81 1.71 -10.87 11.26
C LEU A 81 0.58 -10.39 12.18
N ALA A 82 0.58 -9.12 12.54
CA ALA A 82 -0.47 -8.53 13.37
C ALA A 82 -1.78 -8.26 12.59
N GLN A 83 -1.80 -8.46 11.26
CA GLN A 83 -2.90 -8.08 10.37
C GLN A 83 -3.25 -6.60 10.50
N ALA A 84 -2.25 -5.76 10.73
CA ALA A 84 -2.45 -4.33 10.91
C ALA A 84 -2.75 -3.63 9.57
N PRO A 85 -3.74 -2.73 9.51
CA PRO A 85 -3.91 -1.82 8.39
C PRO A 85 -2.62 -1.09 8.08
N PHE A 86 -2.19 -1.19 6.81
CA PHE A 86 -0.99 -0.51 6.37
C PHE A 86 -1.15 0.03 4.95
N PRO A 87 -0.98 1.35 4.73
CA PRO A 87 -1.17 1.98 3.43
C PRO A 87 0.08 1.79 2.56
N PHE A 88 0.31 0.55 2.14
CA PHE A 88 1.52 0.12 1.46
C PHE A 88 1.87 1.01 0.25
N VAL A 89 0.91 1.26 -0.64
CA VAL A 89 1.06 2.13 -1.81
C VAL A 89 1.53 3.53 -1.41
N THR A 90 0.91 4.11 -0.39
CA THR A 90 1.23 5.46 0.08
C THR A 90 2.67 5.55 0.59
N VAL A 91 3.08 4.58 1.41
CA VAL A 91 4.38 4.63 2.13
C VAL A 91 5.54 4.10 1.29
N TYR A 92 5.36 2.97 0.59
CA TYR A 92 6.44 2.29 -0.13
C TYR A 92 6.49 2.59 -1.62
N THR A 93 5.47 3.27 -2.15
CA THR A 93 5.38 3.57 -3.57
C THR A 93 5.37 5.08 -3.82
N VAL A 94 4.36 5.80 -3.30
CA VAL A 94 4.21 7.25 -3.51
C VAL A 94 5.26 8.05 -2.75
N GLY A 95 5.49 7.74 -1.48
CA GLY A 95 6.45 8.46 -0.65
C GLY A 95 7.87 8.48 -1.21
N PRO A 96 8.49 7.33 -1.52
CA PRO A 96 9.80 7.28 -2.15
C PRO A 96 9.88 8.02 -3.48
N ALA A 97 8.81 7.96 -4.30
CA ALA A 97 8.73 8.71 -5.56
C ALA A 97 8.69 10.22 -5.30
N LEU A 98 7.92 10.69 -4.31
CA LEU A 98 7.92 12.10 -3.90
C LEU A 98 9.26 12.56 -3.34
N ILE A 99 9.93 11.75 -2.50
CA ILE A 99 11.26 12.06 -1.97
C ILE A 99 12.25 12.30 -3.12
N ARG A 100 12.16 11.51 -4.18
CA ARG A 100 13.10 11.59 -5.30
C ARG A 100 12.71 12.62 -6.35
N TYR A 101 11.45 12.71 -6.74
CA TYR A 101 10.97 13.47 -7.90
C TYR A 101 10.08 14.65 -7.55
N GLY A 102 9.61 14.74 -6.32
CA GLY A 102 8.77 15.84 -5.87
C GLY A 102 9.55 17.14 -5.78
N THR A 103 8.85 18.27 -5.99
CA THR A 103 9.40 19.59 -5.68
C THR A 103 9.60 19.74 -4.18
N GLU A 104 10.48 20.65 -3.75
CA GLU A 104 10.71 20.91 -2.32
C GLU A 104 9.42 21.32 -1.59
N GLN A 105 8.52 22.01 -2.29
CA GLN A 105 7.21 22.36 -1.72
C GLN A 105 6.34 21.11 -1.51
N GLN A 106 6.26 20.21 -2.52
CA GLN A 106 5.52 18.95 -2.40
C GLN A 106 6.07 18.08 -1.26
N LYS A 107 7.40 17.99 -1.14
CA LYS A 107 8.05 17.22 -0.06
C LYS A 107 7.66 17.75 1.30
N ARG A 108 7.77 19.08 1.51
CA ARG A 108 7.43 19.72 2.79
C ARG A 108 5.96 19.61 3.17
N ASP A 109 5.06 19.73 2.19
CA ASP A 109 3.62 19.76 2.44
C ASP A 109 3.00 18.37 2.58
N ILE A 110 3.55 17.38 1.87
CA ILE A 110 2.90 16.07 1.71
C ILE A 110 3.56 14.99 2.56
N LEU A 111 4.90 14.85 2.51
CA LEU A 111 5.59 13.74 3.17
C LEU A 111 5.34 13.67 4.68
N PRO A 112 5.43 14.76 5.46
CA PRO A 112 5.15 14.69 6.90
C PRO A 112 3.69 14.29 7.20
N ARG A 113 2.75 14.67 6.33
CA ARG A 113 1.34 14.30 6.50
C ARG A 113 1.09 12.83 6.19
N ILE A 114 1.80 12.26 5.20
CA ILE A 114 1.81 10.82 4.97
C ILE A 114 2.40 10.10 6.18
N ALA A 115 3.57 10.53 6.66
CA ALA A 115 4.24 9.89 7.79
C ALA A 115 3.38 9.89 9.07
N ARG A 116 2.52 10.90 9.26
CA ARG A 116 1.53 10.95 10.36
C ARG A 116 0.21 10.22 10.07
N GLY A 117 0.07 9.58 8.89
CA GLY A 117 -1.15 8.86 8.52
C GLY A 117 -2.35 9.77 8.21
N GLU A 118 -2.11 11.04 7.89
CA GLU A 118 -3.14 12.04 7.56
C GLU A 118 -3.56 11.99 6.10
N LEU A 119 -2.64 11.58 5.20
CA LEU A 119 -2.87 11.47 3.76
C LEU A 119 -2.69 10.05 3.27
N LEU A 120 -3.63 9.60 2.47
CA LEU A 120 -3.61 8.31 1.80
C LEU A 120 -3.70 8.49 0.28
N PHE A 121 -2.96 7.66 -0.44
CA PHE A 121 -2.93 7.64 -1.89
C PHE A 121 -3.36 6.28 -2.42
N ALA A 122 -4.05 6.30 -3.56
CA ALA A 122 -4.28 5.12 -4.40
C ALA A 122 -3.65 5.33 -5.79
N ILE A 123 -3.24 4.25 -6.45
CA ILE A 123 -2.62 4.31 -7.77
C ILE A 123 -3.67 4.21 -8.88
N GLY A 124 -3.71 5.20 -9.76
CA GLY A 124 -4.53 5.23 -10.96
C GLY A 124 -3.69 5.01 -12.22
N TYR A 125 -3.31 3.76 -12.52
CA TYR A 125 -2.49 3.41 -13.68
C TYR A 125 -3.28 2.63 -14.74
N THR A 126 -3.78 1.47 -14.37
CA THR A 126 -4.44 0.52 -15.26
C THR A 126 -5.73 1.07 -15.83
N GLU A 127 -5.96 0.84 -17.12
CA GLU A 127 -7.21 1.13 -17.82
C GLU A 127 -7.82 -0.18 -18.34
N PRO A 128 -9.11 -0.21 -18.71
CA PRO A 128 -9.72 -1.41 -19.28
C PRO A 128 -8.93 -2.00 -20.46
N ASP A 129 -8.33 -1.14 -21.29
CA ASP A 129 -7.57 -1.53 -22.49
C ASP A 129 -6.04 -1.40 -22.31
N ALA A 130 -5.54 -0.98 -21.15
CA ALA A 130 -4.12 -0.75 -20.88
C ALA A 130 -3.72 -1.25 -19.48
N GLY A 131 -3.40 -2.53 -19.39
CA GLY A 131 -2.89 -3.18 -18.17
C GLY A 131 -1.41 -3.51 -18.31
N THR A 132 -1.08 -4.67 -18.86
CA THR A 132 0.31 -5.10 -19.11
C THR A 132 1.07 -4.11 -20.00
N ASP A 133 0.46 -3.64 -21.08
CA ASP A 133 0.98 -2.52 -21.88
C ASP A 133 0.51 -1.17 -21.30
N LEU A 134 1.00 -0.82 -20.11
CA LEU A 134 0.65 0.42 -19.44
C LEU A 134 0.98 1.67 -20.29
N ALA A 135 2.02 1.59 -21.11
CA ALA A 135 2.41 2.71 -21.98
C ALA A 135 1.34 3.05 -23.04
N SER A 136 0.34 2.19 -23.24
CA SER A 136 -0.80 2.46 -24.13
C SER A 136 -1.97 3.20 -23.47
N LEU A 137 -1.82 3.65 -22.22
CA LEU A 137 -2.87 4.37 -21.48
C LEU A 137 -3.40 5.59 -22.27
N ARG A 138 -4.71 5.85 -22.13
CA ARG A 138 -5.47 6.86 -22.89
C ARG A 138 -6.12 7.93 -22.02
N THR A 139 -6.18 7.78 -20.70
CA THR A 139 -6.63 8.85 -19.80
C THR A 139 -5.83 10.10 -20.11
N ARG A 140 -6.51 11.14 -20.60
CA ARG A 140 -5.89 12.33 -21.16
C ARG A 140 -5.88 13.47 -20.16
N ALA A 141 -4.80 14.23 -20.13
CA ALA A 141 -4.68 15.47 -19.37
C ALA A 141 -4.23 16.58 -20.35
N VAL A 142 -5.12 17.53 -20.61
CA VAL A 142 -4.87 18.65 -21.52
C VAL A 142 -4.58 19.89 -20.70
N ARG A 143 -3.49 20.58 -21.01
CA ARG A 143 -3.11 21.81 -20.30
C ARG A 143 -4.07 22.95 -20.64
N ASP A 144 -4.56 23.63 -19.62
CA ASP A 144 -5.40 24.81 -19.67
C ASP A 144 -4.87 25.86 -18.66
N GLY A 145 -3.99 26.73 -19.12
CA GLY A 145 -3.28 27.70 -18.28
C GLY A 145 -2.38 27.00 -17.23
N ASP A 146 -2.67 27.21 -15.95
CA ASP A 146 -1.92 26.66 -14.84
C ASP A 146 -2.52 25.36 -14.29
N GLU A 147 -3.43 24.74 -15.03
CA GLU A 147 -4.07 23.47 -14.70
C GLU A 147 -4.01 22.48 -15.85
N PHE A 148 -4.25 21.22 -15.53
CA PHE A 148 -4.59 20.17 -16.49
C PHE A 148 -6.07 19.80 -16.33
N VAL A 149 -6.76 19.63 -17.46
CA VAL A 149 -8.12 19.08 -17.52
C VAL A 149 -8.02 17.59 -17.84
N VAL A 150 -8.39 16.77 -16.88
CA VAL A 150 -8.26 15.31 -16.95
C VAL A 150 -9.56 14.66 -17.33
N ASN A 151 -9.51 13.78 -18.35
CA ASN A 151 -10.63 12.97 -18.83
C ASN A 151 -10.20 11.53 -19.08
N GLY A 152 -10.99 10.57 -18.58
CA GLY A 152 -10.72 9.15 -18.76
C GLY A 152 -11.22 8.31 -17.62
N GLN A 153 -10.71 7.09 -17.53
CA GLN A 153 -11.04 6.14 -16.46
C GLN A 153 -9.86 5.23 -16.14
N LYS A 154 -9.80 4.79 -14.88
CA LYS A 154 -8.85 3.77 -14.42
C LYS A 154 -9.63 2.62 -13.78
N ILE A 155 -9.04 1.43 -13.82
CA ILE A 155 -9.61 0.24 -13.19
C ILE A 155 -8.59 -0.40 -12.23
N PHE A 156 -9.08 -1.15 -11.29
CA PHE A 156 -8.28 -1.78 -10.23
C PHE A 156 -7.52 -0.79 -9.34
N THR A 157 -8.13 0.39 -9.12
CA THR A 157 -7.61 1.41 -8.20
C THR A 157 -7.95 1.02 -6.77
N SER A 158 -7.16 0.11 -6.19
CA SER A 158 -7.37 -0.39 -4.83
C SER A 158 -7.18 0.73 -3.81
N GLY A 159 -8.01 0.73 -2.76
CA GLY A 159 -7.96 1.75 -1.71
C GLY A 159 -8.52 3.13 -2.10
N ALA A 160 -9.00 3.35 -3.35
CA ALA A 160 -9.49 4.66 -3.80
C ALA A 160 -10.63 5.22 -2.95
N GLU A 161 -11.48 4.36 -2.39
CA GLU A 161 -12.59 4.78 -1.49
C GLU A 161 -12.10 5.50 -0.23
N GLY A 162 -10.89 5.17 0.22
CA GLY A 162 -10.27 5.75 1.40
C GLY A 162 -9.14 6.73 1.10
N ALA A 163 -8.77 6.92 -0.17
CA ALA A 163 -7.66 7.78 -0.56
C ALA A 163 -8.07 9.26 -0.60
N ASP A 164 -7.14 10.12 -0.20
CA ASP A 164 -7.27 11.58 -0.35
C ASP A 164 -6.86 12.04 -1.75
N TYR A 165 -5.89 11.31 -2.34
CA TYR A 165 -5.38 11.59 -3.68
C TYR A 165 -5.27 10.31 -4.50
N ILE A 166 -5.49 10.45 -5.81
CA ILE A 166 -5.10 9.44 -6.78
C ILE A 166 -3.75 9.83 -7.38
N TRP A 167 -2.78 8.94 -7.30
CA TRP A 167 -1.50 9.00 -7.98
C TRP A 167 -1.71 8.56 -9.42
N LEU A 168 -2.01 9.53 -10.28
CA LEU A 168 -2.54 9.30 -11.62
C LEU A 168 -1.46 9.36 -12.69
N ALA A 169 -1.40 8.35 -13.56
CA ALA A 169 -0.70 8.42 -14.83
C ALA A 169 -1.67 8.83 -15.94
N ALA A 170 -1.38 9.95 -16.63
CA ALA A 170 -2.21 10.47 -17.70
C ALA A 170 -1.38 10.83 -18.94
N ARG A 171 -2.02 10.77 -20.13
CA ARG A 171 -1.47 11.15 -21.41
C ARG A 171 -1.54 12.66 -21.56
N THR A 172 -0.40 13.33 -21.54
CA THR A 172 -0.27 14.78 -21.74
C THR A 172 0.19 15.16 -23.14
N ASP A 173 0.86 14.24 -23.83
CA ASP A 173 1.24 14.40 -25.24
C ASP A 173 0.79 13.16 -26.04
N PRO A 174 -0.29 13.25 -26.82
CA PRO A 174 -0.81 12.14 -27.61
C PRO A 174 0.06 11.80 -28.84
N ASP A 175 0.88 12.74 -29.31
CA ASP A 175 1.70 12.59 -30.51
C ASP A 175 3.09 12.03 -30.20
N ALA A 176 3.50 12.03 -28.93
CA ALA A 176 4.74 11.44 -28.48
C ALA A 176 4.74 9.91 -28.55
N PRO A 177 5.91 9.27 -28.70
CA PRO A 177 6.04 7.82 -28.52
C PRO A 177 5.41 7.35 -27.20
N ARG A 178 4.77 6.17 -27.21
CA ARG A 178 3.92 5.63 -26.12
C ARG A 178 4.34 6.01 -24.71
N HIS A 179 5.61 5.79 -24.34
CA HIS A 179 6.13 6.02 -23.00
C HIS A 179 6.61 7.47 -22.73
N ARG A 180 6.73 8.33 -23.75
CA ARG A 180 7.26 9.70 -23.63
C ARG A 180 6.21 10.78 -23.44
N GLY A 181 4.94 10.50 -23.59
CA GLY A 181 3.85 11.47 -23.45
C GLY A 181 3.02 11.25 -22.19
N ILE A 182 3.59 10.67 -21.15
CA ILE A 182 2.91 10.36 -19.89
C ILE A 182 3.42 11.28 -18.79
N THR A 183 2.50 11.85 -18.02
CA THR A 183 2.78 12.65 -16.84
C THR A 183 2.14 12.03 -15.61
N LEU A 184 2.84 12.06 -14.48
CA LEU A 184 2.29 11.71 -13.17
C LEU A 184 1.76 12.95 -12.47
N MET A 185 0.59 12.83 -11.86
CA MET A 185 -0.02 13.92 -11.11
C MET A 185 -0.83 13.40 -9.91
N MET A 186 -0.96 14.21 -8.89
CA MET A 186 -1.77 13.96 -7.72
C MET A 186 -3.15 14.58 -7.90
N VAL A 187 -4.19 13.77 -8.01
CA VAL A 187 -5.58 14.19 -8.20
C VAL A 187 -6.32 14.10 -6.88
N ASP A 188 -6.83 15.21 -6.36
CA ASP A 188 -7.67 15.23 -5.16
C ASP A 188 -8.98 14.49 -5.44
N THR A 189 -9.30 13.48 -4.62
CA THR A 189 -10.51 12.67 -4.78
C THR A 189 -11.81 13.43 -4.53
N ARG A 190 -11.72 14.65 -3.96
CA ARG A 190 -12.86 15.55 -3.75
C ARG A 190 -13.08 16.52 -4.92
N SER A 191 -12.22 16.48 -5.93
CA SER A 191 -12.34 17.37 -7.10
C SER A 191 -13.66 17.14 -7.83
N PRO A 192 -14.35 18.21 -8.26
CA PRO A 192 -15.52 18.07 -9.16
C PRO A 192 -15.15 17.23 -10.38
N GLY A 193 -16.04 16.33 -10.78
CA GLY A 193 -15.83 15.43 -11.94
C GLY A 193 -15.09 14.14 -11.62
N PHE A 194 -14.51 13.97 -10.41
CA PHE A 194 -14.01 12.69 -9.93
C PHE A 194 -15.16 11.84 -9.38
N SER A 195 -15.18 10.57 -9.74
CA SER A 195 -16.10 9.58 -9.14
C SER A 195 -15.49 8.20 -9.21
N LEU A 196 -16.04 7.27 -8.43
CA LEU A 196 -15.61 5.88 -8.41
C LEU A 196 -16.78 4.90 -8.30
N THR A 197 -16.54 3.67 -8.76
CA THR A 197 -17.46 2.53 -8.58
C THR A 197 -16.68 1.36 -8.00
N PRO A 198 -17.07 0.82 -6.85
CA PRO A 198 -16.38 -0.31 -6.24
C PRO A 198 -16.58 -1.60 -7.03
N ILE A 199 -15.52 -2.42 -7.08
CA ILE A 199 -15.50 -3.77 -7.61
C ILE A 199 -15.29 -4.72 -6.43
N HIS A 200 -16.23 -5.61 -6.19
CA HIS A 200 -16.14 -6.64 -5.15
C HIS A 200 -15.35 -7.83 -5.65
N THR A 201 -14.28 -8.21 -4.96
CA THR A 201 -13.46 -9.37 -5.29
C THR A 201 -13.84 -10.59 -4.47
N VAL A 202 -13.50 -11.78 -4.96
CA VAL A 202 -13.72 -13.05 -4.23
C VAL A 202 -12.96 -13.07 -2.90
N GLY A 203 -11.78 -12.43 -2.83
CA GLY A 203 -10.97 -12.34 -1.60
C GLY A 203 -11.51 -11.37 -0.55
N GLY A 204 -12.64 -10.68 -0.81
CA GLY A 204 -13.27 -9.76 0.14
C GLY A 204 -12.71 -8.34 0.13
N VAL A 205 -11.50 -8.12 -0.35
CA VAL A 205 -10.95 -6.77 -0.57
C VAL A 205 -11.61 -6.14 -1.78
N ARG A 206 -11.94 -4.85 -1.70
CA ARG A 206 -12.51 -4.11 -2.82
C ARG A 206 -11.43 -3.37 -3.60
N THR A 207 -11.61 -3.35 -4.91
CA THR A 207 -10.89 -2.41 -5.79
C THR A 207 -11.90 -1.50 -6.48
N ASN A 208 -11.45 -0.54 -7.31
CA ASN A 208 -12.38 0.45 -7.87
C ASN A 208 -12.11 0.70 -9.35
N VAL A 209 -13.18 1.08 -10.06
CA VAL A 209 -13.09 1.89 -11.27
C VAL A 209 -13.15 3.35 -10.84
N THR A 210 -12.23 4.17 -11.31
CA THR A 210 -12.23 5.62 -11.08
C THR A 210 -12.44 6.36 -12.39
N TYR A 211 -13.26 7.40 -12.35
CA TYR A 211 -13.67 8.17 -13.51
C TYR A 211 -13.24 9.64 -13.34
N TYR A 212 -12.81 10.22 -14.43
CA TYR A 212 -12.35 11.61 -14.52
C TYR A 212 -13.13 12.29 -15.64
N LYS A 213 -13.99 13.26 -15.30
CA LYS A 213 -14.76 14.05 -16.23
C LYS A 213 -14.47 15.52 -16.00
N ASP A 214 -13.62 16.08 -16.84
CA ASP A 214 -13.16 17.46 -16.75
C ASP A 214 -12.57 17.81 -15.37
N VAL A 215 -11.86 16.86 -14.74
CA VAL A 215 -11.22 17.07 -13.45
C VAL A 215 -10.06 18.04 -13.62
N ARG A 216 -10.07 19.14 -12.89
CA ARG A 216 -9.01 20.14 -12.90
C ARG A 216 -7.94 19.83 -11.90
N VAL A 217 -6.69 19.77 -12.37
CA VAL A 217 -5.51 19.44 -11.57
C VAL A 217 -4.47 20.55 -11.76
N PRO A 218 -4.11 21.30 -10.72
CA PRO A 218 -3.08 22.32 -10.81
C PRO A 218 -1.73 21.76 -11.28
N VAL A 219 -0.99 22.50 -12.10
CA VAL A 219 0.36 22.10 -12.55
C VAL A 219 1.29 21.81 -11.36
N SER A 220 1.09 22.49 -10.23
CA SER A 220 1.84 22.24 -8.99
C SER A 220 1.65 20.84 -8.40
N MET A 221 0.61 20.12 -8.85
CA MET A 221 0.35 18.71 -8.47
C MET A 221 1.00 17.69 -9.40
N VAL A 222 1.72 18.12 -10.43
CA VAL A 222 2.55 17.24 -11.27
C VAL A 222 3.78 16.81 -10.48
N VAL A 223 4.13 15.54 -10.59
CA VAL A 223 5.33 14.98 -9.94
C VAL A 223 6.36 14.61 -11.00
N GLY A 224 7.56 15.14 -10.82
CA GLY A 224 8.61 15.08 -11.83
C GLY A 224 8.32 16.03 -13.01
N GLU A 225 8.82 15.68 -14.18
CA GLU A 225 8.68 16.49 -15.38
C GLU A 225 7.39 16.15 -16.15
N ILE A 226 6.78 17.15 -16.81
CA ILE A 226 5.70 16.93 -17.76
C ILE A 226 6.24 16.04 -18.90
N ASN A 227 5.47 15.01 -19.27
CA ASN A 227 5.85 13.97 -20.23
C ASN A 227 6.99 13.03 -19.75
N GLY A 228 7.52 13.22 -18.54
CA GLY A 228 8.58 12.41 -17.92
C GLY A 228 8.07 11.31 -16.97
N GLY A 229 6.76 11.14 -16.85
CA GLY A 229 6.16 10.24 -15.85
C GLY A 229 6.55 8.76 -15.97
N TRP A 230 6.93 8.31 -17.17
CA TRP A 230 7.31 6.90 -17.37
C TRP A 230 8.53 6.49 -16.55
N SER A 231 9.54 7.35 -16.43
CA SER A 231 10.72 7.08 -15.61
C SER A 231 10.38 6.95 -14.13
N VAL A 232 9.47 7.79 -13.64
CA VAL A 232 8.98 7.73 -12.26
C VAL A 232 8.22 6.42 -12.02
N ILE A 233 7.31 6.03 -12.94
CA ILE A 233 6.54 4.78 -12.85
C ILE A 233 7.46 3.55 -12.78
N THR A 234 8.44 3.45 -13.68
CA THR A 234 9.32 2.28 -13.73
C THR A 234 10.18 2.14 -12.49
N GLU A 235 10.70 3.22 -11.96
CA GLU A 235 11.47 3.20 -10.74
C GLU A 235 10.62 2.89 -9.51
N GLN A 236 9.47 3.50 -9.41
CA GLN A 236 8.50 3.25 -8.34
C GLN A 236 8.12 1.77 -8.24
N LEU A 237 7.84 1.09 -9.36
CA LEU A 237 7.53 -0.34 -9.40
C LEU A 237 8.71 -1.22 -8.93
N ASN A 238 9.95 -0.77 -9.06
CA ASN A 238 11.10 -1.47 -8.51
C ASN A 238 11.14 -1.38 -6.97
N HIS A 239 10.80 -0.24 -6.39
CA HIS A 239 10.71 -0.07 -4.94
C HIS A 239 9.57 -0.90 -4.33
N GLU A 240 8.44 -0.98 -5.01
CA GLU A 240 7.28 -1.78 -4.58
C GLU A 240 7.64 -3.25 -4.37
N ARG A 241 8.46 -3.83 -5.23
CA ARG A 241 8.89 -5.24 -5.12
C ARG A 241 9.60 -5.58 -3.82
N LEU A 242 10.35 -4.65 -3.24
CA LEU A 242 11.01 -4.86 -1.94
C LEU A 242 10.00 -5.03 -0.80
N GLY A 243 8.94 -4.25 -0.81
CA GLY A 243 7.90 -4.34 0.21
C GLY A 243 7.02 -5.59 0.03
N LEU A 244 6.77 -6.01 -1.21
CA LEU A 244 6.01 -7.24 -1.50
C LEU A 244 6.71 -8.49 -0.97
N ALA A 245 8.05 -8.49 -0.86
CA ALA A 245 8.78 -9.61 -0.27
C ALA A 245 8.39 -9.89 1.19
N ALA A 246 7.89 -8.90 1.93
CA ALA A 246 7.41 -9.09 3.30
C ALA A 246 6.00 -9.72 3.38
N LEU A 247 5.24 -9.74 2.28
CA LEU A 247 3.88 -10.31 2.25
C LEU A 247 3.85 -11.81 2.52
N SER A 248 4.92 -12.54 2.21
CA SER A 248 5.01 -13.99 2.49
C SER A 248 4.82 -14.29 3.98
N TYR A 249 5.18 -13.36 4.87
CA TYR A 249 5.00 -13.51 6.32
C TYR A 249 3.53 -13.47 6.78
N ALA A 250 2.62 -12.95 5.98
CA ALA A 250 1.18 -13.04 6.29
C ALA A 250 0.72 -14.51 6.37
N GLY A 251 1.28 -15.37 5.53
CA GLY A 251 1.04 -16.82 5.56
C GLY A 251 1.48 -17.46 6.88
N CYS A 252 2.61 -17.03 7.46
CA CYS A 252 3.08 -17.53 8.75
C CYS A 252 2.11 -17.21 9.89
N GLY A 253 1.52 -16.02 9.91
CA GLY A 253 0.49 -15.65 10.90
C GLY A 253 -0.76 -16.52 10.80
N CYS A 254 -1.22 -16.80 9.59
CA CYS A 254 -2.35 -17.71 9.35
C CYS A 254 -2.03 -19.14 9.82
N PHE A 255 -0.79 -19.60 9.64
CA PHE A 255 -0.37 -20.92 10.10
C PHE A 255 -0.37 -21.02 11.63
N ASP A 256 0.13 -20.01 12.34
CA ASP A 256 0.12 -19.97 13.80
C ASP A 256 -1.31 -19.99 14.35
N GLU A 257 -2.24 -19.24 13.73
CA GLU A 257 -3.66 -19.26 14.09
C GLU A 257 -4.29 -20.65 13.84
N LEU A 258 -3.97 -21.28 12.70
CA LEU A 258 -4.43 -22.63 12.35
C LEU A 258 -3.91 -23.66 13.35
N LEU A 259 -2.64 -23.58 13.72
CA LEU A 259 -2.01 -24.46 14.71
C LEU A 259 -2.66 -24.31 16.09
N ALA A 260 -2.90 -23.08 16.52
CA ALA A 260 -3.60 -22.78 17.77
C ALA A 260 -5.03 -23.34 17.76
N TRP A 261 -5.76 -23.14 16.65
CA TRP A 261 -7.11 -23.68 16.47
C TRP A 261 -7.13 -25.21 16.53
N ALA A 262 -6.25 -25.89 15.78
CA ALA A 262 -6.17 -27.35 15.76
C ALA A 262 -5.80 -27.94 17.13
N SER A 263 -4.98 -27.23 17.91
CA SER A 263 -4.59 -27.61 19.28
C SER A 263 -5.72 -27.43 20.30
N GLY A 264 -6.59 -26.45 20.09
CA GLY A 264 -7.68 -26.10 21.02
C GLY A 264 -9.04 -26.71 20.64
N THR A 265 -9.20 -27.24 19.41
CA THR A 265 -10.47 -27.76 18.91
C THR A 265 -10.53 -29.28 19.05
N HIS A 266 -11.70 -29.79 19.42
CA HIS A 266 -11.96 -31.22 19.56
C HIS A 266 -12.78 -31.74 18.39
N THR A 267 -12.48 -32.98 17.99
CA THR A 267 -13.27 -33.74 16.99
C THR A 267 -14.59 -34.22 17.60
N LEU A 268 -15.50 -34.70 16.78
CA LEU A 268 -16.75 -35.31 17.23
C LEU A 268 -16.51 -36.57 18.10
N SER A 269 -15.38 -37.22 17.93
CA SER A 269 -14.93 -38.38 18.76
C SER A 269 -14.28 -37.99 20.09
N GLY A 270 -14.07 -36.69 20.37
CA GLY A 270 -13.54 -36.17 21.64
C GLY A 270 -12.02 -36.00 21.67
N GLY A 271 -11.27 -36.43 20.62
CA GLY A 271 -9.84 -36.16 20.49
C GLY A 271 -9.59 -34.73 20.00
N ARG A 272 -8.36 -34.18 20.19
CA ARG A 272 -8.01 -32.87 19.58
C ARG A 272 -7.79 -33.02 18.09
N VAL A 273 -8.15 -31.99 17.32
CA VAL A 273 -7.93 -31.97 15.85
C VAL A 273 -6.46 -32.18 15.51
N ILE A 274 -5.54 -31.58 16.28
CA ILE A 274 -4.10 -31.71 16.05
C ILE A 274 -3.57 -33.14 16.28
N ASP A 275 -4.27 -33.98 17.03
CA ASP A 275 -3.84 -35.37 17.30
C ASP A 275 -4.20 -36.34 16.15
N GLU A 276 -5.00 -35.87 15.18
CA GLU A 276 -5.36 -36.66 13.98
C GLU A 276 -4.16 -36.77 13.02
N PRO A 277 -3.71 -37.99 12.64
CA PRO A 277 -2.52 -38.16 11.82
C PRO A 277 -2.56 -37.42 10.46
N GLN A 278 -3.75 -37.36 9.84
CA GLN A 278 -3.91 -36.61 8.58
C GLN A 278 -3.73 -35.11 8.77
N VAL A 279 -4.20 -34.56 9.89
CA VAL A 279 -4.03 -33.12 10.21
C VAL A 279 -2.57 -32.81 10.49
N GLN A 280 -1.85 -33.67 11.18
CA GLN A 280 -0.41 -33.51 11.43
C GLN A 280 0.39 -33.50 10.13
N LEU A 281 0.07 -34.41 9.17
CA LEU A 281 0.72 -34.42 7.85
C LEU A 281 0.44 -33.15 7.07
N LEU A 282 -0.80 -32.68 7.02
CA LEU A 282 -1.16 -31.45 6.31
C LEU A 282 -0.51 -30.21 6.93
N LEU A 283 -0.45 -30.14 8.28
CA LEU A 283 0.24 -29.05 8.96
C LEU A 283 1.74 -29.08 8.71
N ALA A 284 2.36 -30.28 8.70
CA ALA A 284 3.79 -30.42 8.41
C ALA A 284 4.10 -30.01 6.96
N GLU A 285 3.27 -30.38 5.99
CA GLU A 285 3.40 -29.99 4.59
C GLU A 285 3.24 -28.47 4.43
N ALA A 286 2.21 -27.88 5.03
CA ALA A 286 2.00 -26.44 5.03
C ALA A 286 3.19 -25.69 5.62
N TYR A 287 3.73 -26.16 6.75
CA TYR A 287 4.91 -25.57 7.40
C TYR A 287 6.16 -25.63 6.51
N ALA A 288 6.33 -26.73 5.77
CA ALA A 288 7.48 -26.90 4.88
C ALA A 288 7.44 -25.99 3.63
N LEU A 289 6.24 -25.48 3.28
CA LEU A 289 6.03 -24.57 2.16
C LEU A 289 6.12 -23.08 2.53
N LEU A 290 6.07 -22.75 3.82
CA LEU A 290 6.23 -21.39 4.36
C LEU A 290 7.71 -21.02 4.52
#